data_4c7db004d380cc3fac92bae8bf8bd40e
#
_entry.id   4c7db004d380cc3fac92bae8bf8bd40e
#
_cell.length_a   1.000
_cell.length_b   1.000
_cell.length_c   1.000
_cell.angle_alpha   90.00
_cell.angle_beta   90.00
_cell.angle_gamma   90.00
#
_symmetry.space_group_name_H-M   'P 1'
#
loop_
_entity.id
_entity.type
_entity.pdbx_description
1 polymer ?
#
loop_
_entity_poly.entity_id
_entity_poly.type
_entity_poly.pdbx_seq_one_letter_code
_entity_poly.pdbx_strand_id
1 'polypeptide(L)'
;MEERLQKVLAAAGVSSRREAEKVITAGRVRVNGKLVTELGTKVDPKKARITVDGKPIKLESKVYYLFNKPRGVVTTMSDPQGRRTVADFVQDSKERVFPVGRLDYNTEGLLLLTNDGELAQKLMHPSHEVNKTYVVKVPGIVPQEKLDLLRVGVKLEDGMTAPAFVNLIAYDHEKNNTLFNITIHVRGNQ
;
A
#
# COMPACT_ATOMS: atom_id res chain seq x y z
N MET A 1 -4.71 -23.99 7.49
CA MET A 1 -3.32 -23.56 7.17
C MET A 1 -2.89 -22.59 8.25
N GLU A 2 -1.69 -22.82 8.80
CA GLU A 2 -1.17 -21.95 9.86
C GLU A 2 -0.66 -20.61 9.32
N GLU A 3 -0.97 -19.55 10.04
CA GLU A 3 -0.53 -18.18 9.76
C GLU A 3 0.10 -17.55 11.00
N ARG A 4 0.97 -16.56 10.80
CA ARG A 4 1.54 -15.80 11.93
C ARG A 4 0.42 -15.09 12.70
N LEU A 5 0.46 -15.18 14.03
CA LEU A 5 -0.57 -14.63 14.91
C LEU A 5 -0.84 -13.14 14.67
N GLN A 6 0.21 -12.31 14.47
CA GLN A 6 0.04 -10.90 14.14
C GLN A 6 -0.68 -10.66 12.80
N LYS A 7 -0.56 -11.59 11.83
CA LYS A 7 -1.32 -11.51 10.57
C LYS A 7 -2.81 -11.78 10.82
N VAL A 8 -3.11 -12.77 11.65
CA VAL A 8 -4.50 -13.12 12.02
C VAL A 8 -5.16 -11.98 12.81
N LEU A 9 -4.45 -11.37 13.78
CA LEU A 9 -4.96 -10.23 14.53
C LEU A 9 -5.24 -9.03 13.62
N ALA A 10 -4.36 -8.77 12.64
CA ALA A 10 -4.58 -7.70 11.68
C ALA A 10 -5.77 -7.98 10.74
N ALA A 11 -5.96 -9.23 10.31
CA ALA A 11 -7.12 -9.65 9.51
C ALA A 11 -8.45 -9.63 10.29
N ALA A 12 -8.38 -9.63 11.61
CA ALA A 12 -9.51 -9.44 12.50
C ALA A 12 -9.75 -7.97 12.90
N GLY A 13 -9.07 -7.03 12.25
CA GLY A 13 -9.24 -5.59 12.50
C GLY A 13 -8.71 -5.09 13.84
N VAL A 14 -8.04 -5.93 14.63
CA VAL A 14 -7.54 -5.57 15.97
C VAL A 14 -6.58 -4.39 15.90
N SER A 15 -5.59 -4.46 14.99
CA SER A 15 -4.58 -3.40 14.80
C SER A 15 -3.77 -3.64 13.53
N SER A 16 -2.78 -2.77 13.22
CA SER A 16 -1.80 -3.09 12.19
C SER A 16 -0.93 -4.29 12.59
N ARG A 17 -0.27 -4.97 11.65
CA ARG A 17 0.62 -6.11 11.96
C ARG A 17 1.71 -5.75 12.96
N ARG A 18 2.32 -4.55 12.84
CA ARG A 18 3.34 -4.06 13.79
C ARG A 18 2.76 -3.76 15.18
N GLU A 19 1.58 -3.18 15.24
CA GLU A 19 0.90 -2.96 16.52
C GLU A 19 0.43 -4.27 17.15
N ALA A 20 -0.01 -5.25 16.34
CA ALA A 20 -0.36 -6.59 16.82
C ALA A 20 0.83 -7.29 17.49
N GLU A 21 2.05 -7.08 17.00
CA GLU A 21 3.26 -7.59 17.67
C GLU A 21 3.41 -7.01 19.09
N LYS A 22 3.15 -5.70 19.27
CA LYS A 22 3.15 -5.07 20.59
C LYS A 22 2.05 -5.62 21.50
N VAL A 23 0.86 -5.87 20.95
CA VAL A 23 -0.26 -6.47 21.69
C VAL A 23 0.09 -7.90 22.18
N ILE A 24 0.77 -8.67 21.33
CA ILE A 24 1.25 -10.03 21.68
C ILE A 24 2.29 -9.96 22.79
N THR A 25 3.34 -9.17 22.62
CA THR A 25 4.43 -9.07 23.62
C THR A 25 3.97 -8.47 24.94
N ALA A 26 2.93 -7.64 24.94
CA ALA A 26 2.29 -7.11 26.15
C ALA A 26 1.43 -8.15 26.90
N GLY A 27 1.36 -9.42 26.43
CA GLY A 27 0.61 -10.48 27.11
C GLY A 27 -0.91 -10.35 27.05
N ARG A 28 -1.42 -9.65 26.03
CA ARG A 28 -2.86 -9.36 25.88
C ARG A 28 -3.59 -10.42 25.05
N VAL A 29 -2.86 -11.39 24.45
CA VAL A 29 -3.38 -12.38 23.52
C VAL A 29 -3.38 -13.78 24.13
N ARG A 30 -4.49 -14.48 24.00
CA ARG A 30 -4.59 -15.90 24.33
C ARG A 30 -5.03 -16.70 23.10
N VAL A 31 -4.43 -17.87 22.93
CA VAL A 31 -4.79 -18.85 21.91
C VAL A 31 -5.23 -20.14 22.61
N ASN A 32 -6.45 -20.57 22.38
CA ASN A 32 -7.05 -21.74 23.08
C ASN A 32 -6.91 -21.66 24.62
N GLY A 33 -7.07 -20.45 25.16
CA GLY A 33 -6.95 -20.17 26.59
C GLY A 33 -5.51 -19.96 27.11
N LYS A 34 -4.47 -20.33 26.36
CA LYS A 34 -3.07 -20.16 26.75
C LYS A 34 -2.57 -18.78 26.37
N LEU A 35 -1.87 -18.13 27.28
CA LEU A 35 -1.20 -16.83 27.03
C LEU A 35 -0.11 -17.01 25.97
N VAL A 36 -0.04 -16.10 25.00
CA VAL A 36 0.99 -16.06 23.96
C VAL A 36 1.66 -14.69 23.98
N THR A 37 2.98 -14.68 24.17
CA THR A 37 3.82 -13.48 24.17
C THR A 37 4.93 -13.55 23.14
N GLU A 38 5.15 -14.73 22.56
CA GLU A 38 6.24 -14.99 21.62
C GLU A 38 5.88 -14.53 20.21
N LEU A 39 6.75 -13.71 19.61
CA LEU A 39 6.63 -13.28 18.22
C LEU A 39 6.94 -14.45 17.27
N GLY A 40 6.26 -14.46 16.13
CA GLY A 40 6.41 -15.54 15.15
C GLY A 40 5.50 -16.75 15.39
N THR A 41 4.80 -16.81 16.52
CA THR A 41 3.78 -17.84 16.80
C THR A 41 2.81 -18.00 15.62
N LYS A 42 2.62 -19.25 15.20
CA LYS A 42 1.69 -19.59 14.12
C LYS A 42 0.43 -20.23 14.68
N VAL A 43 -0.70 -19.91 14.09
CA VAL A 43 -2.01 -20.44 14.48
C VAL A 43 -2.85 -20.73 13.23
N ASP A 44 -3.71 -21.72 13.30
CA ASP A 44 -4.75 -21.92 12.28
C ASP A 44 -5.99 -21.11 12.67
N PRO A 45 -6.30 -20.00 11.97
CA PRO A 45 -7.40 -19.11 12.35
C PRO A 45 -8.77 -19.74 12.26
N LYS A 46 -8.90 -20.87 11.55
CA LYS A 46 -10.16 -21.61 11.44
C LYS A 46 -10.40 -22.55 12.63
N LYS A 47 -9.34 -22.94 13.34
CA LYS A 47 -9.39 -23.92 14.42
C LYS A 47 -9.09 -23.31 15.79
N ALA A 48 -8.28 -22.26 15.83
CA ALA A 48 -7.85 -21.65 17.08
C ALA A 48 -8.88 -20.64 17.60
N ARG A 49 -9.21 -20.72 18.87
CA ARG A 49 -9.96 -19.69 19.59
C ARG A 49 -8.95 -18.64 20.09
N ILE A 50 -9.00 -17.47 19.48
CA ILE A 50 -8.08 -16.36 19.80
C ILE A 50 -8.87 -15.29 20.55
N THR A 51 -8.31 -14.79 21.65
CA THR A 51 -8.87 -13.67 22.41
C THR A 51 -7.82 -12.59 22.61
N VAL A 52 -8.26 -11.32 22.60
CA VAL A 52 -7.47 -10.16 22.96
C VAL A 52 -8.18 -9.45 24.10
N ASP A 53 -7.48 -9.22 25.20
CA ASP A 53 -8.04 -8.67 26.44
C ASP A 53 -9.31 -9.43 26.88
N GLY A 54 -9.29 -10.76 26.73
CA GLY A 54 -10.42 -11.63 27.07
C GLY A 54 -11.57 -11.66 26.06
N LYS A 55 -11.58 -10.78 25.05
CA LYS A 55 -12.63 -10.73 24.02
C LYS A 55 -12.24 -11.59 22.81
N PRO A 56 -13.11 -12.47 22.32
CA PRO A 56 -12.84 -13.27 21.13
C PRO A 56 -12.76 -12.37 19.91
N ILE A 57 -11.77 -12.65 19.03
CA ILE A 57 -11.67 -11.97 17.75
C ILE A 57 -12.49 -12.71 16.69
N LYS A 58 -12.93 -11.96 15.68
CA LYS A 58 -13.59 -12.48 14.49
C LYS A 58 -12.88 -11.91 13.26
N LEU A 59 -12.57 -12.77 12.30
CA LEU A 59 -12.02 -12.32 11.03
C LEU A 59 -13.02 -11.40 10.32
N GLU A 60 -12.55 -10.27 9.83
CA GLU A 60 -13.35 -9.35 9.03
C GLU A 60 -13.63 -9.92 7.63
N SER A 61 -14.77 -9.54 7.07
CA SER A 61 -15.03 -9.77 5.64
C SER A 61 -14.07 -8.95 4.81
N LYS A 62 -13.64 -9.48 3.66
CA LYS A 62 -12.78 -8.74 2.73
C LYS A 62 -13.57 -7.63 2.05
N VAL A 63 -13.02 -6.43 2.05
CA VAL A 63 -13.60 -5.25 1.40
C VAL A 63 -12.58 -4.57 0.49
N TYR A 64 -13.08 -3.92 -0.56
CA TYR A 64 -12.26 -3.30 -1.60
C TYR A 64 -12.87 -1.95 -1.98
N TYR A 65 -12.07 -0.88 -1.85
CA TYR A 65 -12.47 0.46 -2.24
C TYR A 65 -11.55 0.96 -3.36
N LEU A 66 -12.16 1.38 -4.47
CA LEU A 66 -11.46 2.14 -5.50
C LEU A 66 -11.56 3.61 -5.14
N PHE A 67 -10.45 4.20 -4.82
CA PHE A 67 -10.36 5.58 -4.38
C PHE A 67 -9.65 6.43 -5.43
N ASN A 68 -10.29 7.49 -5.89
CA ASN A 68 -9.62 8.52 -6.66
C ASN A 68 -8.98 9.51 -5.68
N LYS A 69 -7.71 9.25 -5.33
CA LYS A 69 -7.01 10.08 -4.35
C LYS A 69 -6.82 11.50 -4.90
N PRO A 70 -7.28 12.54 -4.21
CA PRO A 70 -7.02 13.92 -4.63
C PRO A 70 -5.60 14.35 -4.25
N ARG A 71 -5.14 15.46 -4.81
CA ARG A 71 -3.93 16.17 -4.37
C ARG A 71 -4.10 16.69 -2.95
N GLY A 72 -3.00 16.91 -2.26
CA GLY A 72 -3.01 17.42 -0.88
C GLY A 72 -3.42 16.38 0.17
N VAL A 73 -3.32 15.09 -0.16
CA VAL A 73 -3.67 13.96 0.71
C VAL A 73 -2.49 13.01 0.83
N VAL A 74 -2.08 12.69 2.05
CA VAL A 74 -0.99 11.74 2.32
C VAL A 74 -1.50 10.31 2.24
N THR A 75 -0.78 9.42 1.55
CA THR A 75 -1.11 7.99 1.48
C THR A 75 -0.64 7.28 2.76
N THR A 76 -1.39 7.46 3.83
CA THR A 76 -1.17 6.80 5.13
C THR A 76 -2.47 6.68 5.90
N MET A 77 -2.53 5.73 6.84
CA MET A 77 -3.65 5.59 7.78
C MET A 77 -3.46 6.43 9.05
N SER A 78 -2.27 7.00 9.27
CA SER A 78 -1.99 7.89 10.41
C SER A 78 -0.84 8.81 10.05
N ASP A 79 -0.98 10.09 10.37
CA ASP A 79 0.06 11.10 10.14
C ASP A 79 0.32 11.92 11.41
N PRO A 80 1.54 11.87 11.96
CA PRO A 80 1.88 12.60 13.18
C PRO A 80 1.88 14.12 13.01
N GLN A 81 1.92 14.61 11.76
CA GLN A 81 1.87 16.04 11.44
C GLN A 81 0.44 16.57 11.28
N GLY A 82 -0.58 15.72 11.44
CA GLY A 82 -1.98 16.11 11.33
C GLY A 82 -2.44 16.52 9.92
N ARG A 83 -1.69 16.16 8.87
CA ARG A 83 -2.09 16.42 7.49
C ARG A 83 -3.26 15.52 7.10
N ARG A 84 -4.05 15.98 6.15
CA ARG A 84 -5.12 15.16 5.57
C ARG A 84 -4.57 13.89 4.95
N THR A 85 -5.19 12.76 5.28
CA THR A 85 -4.73 11.42 4.88
C THR A 85 -5.82 10.64 4.16
N VAL A 86 -5.48 9.52 3.56
CA VAL A 86 -6.48 8.61 2.96
C VAL A 86 -7.41 8.00 4.01
N ALA A 87 -7.00 7.94 5.29
CA ALA A 87 -7.85 7.48 6.38
C ALA A 87 -9.10 8.35 6.56
N ASP A 88 -9.01 9.65 6.29
CA ASP A 88 -10.12 10.59 6.44
C ASP A 88 -11.29 10.30 5.51
N PHE A 89 -11.06 9.54 4.44
CA PHE A 89 -12.06 9.18 3.44
C PHE A 89 -12.72 7.81 3.66
N VAL A 90 -12.25 7.04 4.62
CA VAL A 90 -12.74 5.68 4.91
C VAL A 90 -13.15 5.51 6.37
N GLN A 91 -13.46 6.60 7.06
CA GLN A 91 -13.88 6.59 8.48
C GLN A 91 -15.17 5.80 8.70
N ASP A 92 -16.06 5.76 7.69
CA ASP A 92 -17.33 5.02 7.75
C ASP A 92 -17.17 3.52 7.46
N SER A 93 -15.97 3.07 7.09
CA SER A 93 -15.71 1.65 6.90
C SER A 93 -15.77 0.92 8.24
N LYS A 94 -16.54 -0.15 8.30
CA LYS A 94 -16.59 -1.03 9.47
C LYS A 94 -15.32 -1.86 9.61
N GLU A 95 -14.72 -2.20 8.49
CA GLU A 95 -13.50 -2.99 8.38
C GLU A 95 -12.28 -2.08 8.38
N ARG A 96 -11.19 -2.59 8.92
CA ARG A 96 -9.92 -1.87 8.97
C ARG A 96 -9.16 -1.99 7.65
N VAL A 97 -9.35 -1.04 6.75
CA VAL A 97 -8.65 -1.00 5.45
C VAL A 97 -7.32 -0.27 5.50
N PHE A 98 -6.50 -0.51 4.49
CA PHE A 98 -5.21 0.15 4.27
C PHE A 98 -4.96 0.34 2.76
N PRO A 99 -4.15 1.33 2.35
CA PRO A 99 -3.84 1.57 0.96
C PRO A 99 -2.91 0.49 0.38
N VAL A 100 -3.19 0.10 -0.87
CA VAL A 100 -2.36 -0.80 -1.67
C VAL A 100 -1.42 0.03 -2.53
N GLY A 101 -0.19 0.16 -2.07
CA GLY A 101 0.78 1.09 -2.66
C GLY A 101 0.60 2.51 -2.15
N ARG A 102 1.28 3.43 -2.83
CA ARG A 102 1.30 4.85 -2.44
C ARG A 102 1.26 5.73 -3.68
N LEU A 103 0.57 6.84 -3.55
CA LEU A 103 0.67 8.01 -4.42
C LEU A 103 1.19 9.18 -3.57
N ASP A 104 2.06 9.99 -4.14
CA ASP A 104 2.63 11.13 -3.45
C ASP A 104 1.57 12.18 -3.10
N TYR A 105 1.93 13.10 -2.21
CA TYR A 105 1.03 14.14 -1.70
C TYR A 105 0.34 14.93 -2.83
N ASN A 106 1.10 15.31 -3.85
CA ASN A 106 0.61 16.08 -5.00
C ASN A 106 0.19 15.23 -6.20
N THR A 107 0.25 13.89 -6.09
CA THR A 107 -0.23 12.97 -7.11
C THR A 107 -1.69 12.63 -6.86
N GLU A 108 -2.49 12.65 -7.90
CA GLU A 108 -3.90 12.25 -7.89
C GLU A 108 -4.12 10.99 -8.71
N GLY A 109 -5.22 10.28 -8.46
CA GLY A 109 -5.63 9.13 -9.25
C GLY A 109 -5.95 7.89 -8.44
N LEU A 110 -5.97 6.75 -9.14
CA LEU A 110 -6.43 5.48 -8.61
C LEU A 110 -5.54 4.96 -7.48
N LEU A 111 -6.17 4.74 -6.33
CA LEU A 111 -5.59 4.06 -5.18
C LEU A 111 -6.59 3.01 -4.67
N LEU A 112 -6.14 1.77 -4.53
CA LEU A 112 -6.94 0.72 -3.93
C LEU A 112 -6.76 0.74 -2.41
N LEU A 113 -7.86 0.64 -1.65
CA LEU A 113 -7.85 0.43 -0.21
C LEU A 113 -8.56 -0.89 0.09
N THR A 114 -7.98 -1.72 0.94
CA THR A 114 -8.54 -3.03 1.27
C THR A 114 -8.01 -3.52 2.62
N ASN A 115 -8.68 -4.51 3.20
CA ASN A 115 -8.17 -5.34 4.31
C ASN A 115 -7.65 -6.70 3.81
N ASP A 116 -7.68 -6.98 2.49
CA ASP A 116 -7.12 -8.19 1.89
C ASP A 116 -5.62 -8.09 1.70
N GLY A 117 -4.85 -8.52 2.70
CA GLY A 117 -3.40 -8.49 2.67
C GLY A 117 -2.76 -9.42 1.63
N GLU A 118 -3.46 -10.45 1.16
CA GLU A 118 -2.95 -11.35 0.11
C GLU A 118 -3.05 -10.67 -1.26
N LEU A 119 -4.18 -10.05 -1.55
CA LEU A 119 -4.34 -9.26 -2.77
C LEU A 119 -3.37 -8.08 -2.77
N ALA A 120 -3.29 -7.34 -1.67
CA ALA A 120 -2.36 -6.22 -1.53
C ALA A 120 -0.91 -6.63 -1.81
N GLN A 121 -0.48 -7.77 -1.26
CA GLN A 121 0.87 -8.30 -1.52
C GLN A 121 1.06 -8.63 -3.00
N LYS A 122 0.11 -9.31 -3.64
CA LYS A 122 0.19 -9.63 -5.08
C LYS A 122 0.30 -8.38 -5.95
N LEU A 123 -0.41 -7.31 -5.61
CA LEU A 123 -0.39 -6.06 -6.37
C LEU A 123 0.85 -5.21 -6.13
N MET A 124 1.47 -5.32 -4.94
CA MET A 124 2.62 -4.49 -4.56
C MET A 124 3.97 -5.20 -4.73
N HIS A 125 4.02 -6.53 -4.62
CA HIS A 125 5.29 -7.24 -4.63
C HIS A 125 5.94 -7.21 -6.02
N PRO A 126 7.22 -6.84 -6.12
CA PRO A 126 7.92 -6.70 -7.40
C PRO A 126 7.89 -7.95 -8.30
N SER A 127 7.89 -9.15 -7.70
CA SER A 127 7.87 -10.40 -8.47
C SER A 127 6.60 -10.65 -9.29
N HIS A 128 5.53 -9.92 -8.99
CA HIS A 128 4.28 -10.03 -9.74
C HIS A 128 4.20 -9.06 -10.92
N GLU A 129 5.16 -8.16 -11.06
CA GLU A 129 5.33 -7.23 -12.20
C GLU A 129 4.05 -6.48 -12.60
N VAL A 130 3.23 -6.12 -11.61
CA VAL A 130 1.98 -5.38 -11.87
C VAL A 130 2.31 -4.00 -12.38
N ASN A 131 1.98 -3.76 -13.64
CA ASN A 131 2.21 -2.48 -14.31
C ASN A 131 1.34 -1.37 -13.71
N LYS A 132 1.94 -0.19 -13.56
CA LYS A 132 1.28 1.04 -13.12
C LYS A 132 1.55 2.11 -14.14
N THR A 133 0.49 2.67 -14.71
CA THR A 133 0.58 3.74 -15.71
C THR A 133 0.25 5.08 -15.07
N TYR A 134 1.12 6.05 -15.28
CA TYR A 134 0.98 7.41 -14.81
C TYR A 134 0.92 8.35 -16.00
N VAL A 135 0.03 9.34 -15.92
CA VAL A 135 0.05 10.51 -16.79
C VAL A 135 0.91 11.57 -16.12
N VAL A 136 2.01 11.91 -16.75
CA VAL A 136 3.01 12.82 -16.21
C VAL A 136 2.96 14.12 -16.98
N LYS A 137 2.88 15.24 -16.25
CA LYS A 137 2.95 16.58 -16.78
C LYS A 137 4.18 17.26 -16.19
N VAL A 138 5.09 17.68 -17.05
CA VAL A 138 6.33 18.40 -16.65
C VAL A 138 6.40 19.77 -17.32
N PRO A 139 6.93 20.79 -16.64
CA PRO A 139 7.23 22.06 -17.25
C PRO A 139 8.31 21.94 -18.35
N GLY A 140 8.19 22.74 -19.37
CA GLY A 140 9.13 22.77 -20.50
C GLY A 140 8.79 21.74 -21.57
N ILE A 141 9.43 21.92 -22.73
CA ILE A 141 9.36 20.98 -23.84
C ILE A 141 10.48 19.96 -23.67
N VAL A 142 10.12 18.73 -23.34
CA VAL A 142 11.06 17.63 -23.12
C VAL A 142 11.46 17.04 -24.46
N PRO A 143 12.74 17.07 -24.85
CA PRO A 143 13.23 16.46 -26.08
C PRO A 143 12.98 14.94 -26.09
N GLN A 144 12.74 14.38 -27.28
CA GLN A 144 12.48 12.94 -27.46
C GLN A 144 13.59 12.08 -26.84
N GLU A 145 14.86 12.49 -26.98
CA GLU A 145 16.04 11.81 -26.43
C GLU A 145 15.94 11.61 -24.89
N LYS A 146 15.35 12.59 -24.18
CA LYS A 146 15.14 12.48 -22.74
C LYS A 146 14.05 11.46 -22.40
N LEU A 147 13.00 11.37 -23.21
CA LEU A 147 11.97 10.33 -23.07
C LEU A 147 12.53 8.95 -23.39
N ASP A 148 13.46 8.85 -24.36
CA ASP A 148 14.13 7.61 -24.72
C ASP A 148 15.04 7.09 -23.59
N LEU A 149 15.68 8.00 -22.84
CA LEU A 149 16.44 7.61 -21.64
C LEU A 149 15.54 6.94 -20.59
N LEU A 150 14.31 7.44 -20.38
CA LEU A 150 13.36 6.79 -19.46
C LEU A 150 12.99 5.38 -19.91
N ARG A 151 12.95 5.11 -21.23
CA ARG A 151 12.61 3.79 -21.78
C ARG A 151 13.67 2.74 -21.49
N VAL A 152 14.93 3.12 -21.43
CA VAL A 152 16.05 2.19 -21.17
C VAL A 152 16.44 2.15 -19.69
N GLY A 153 15.97 3.09 -18.91
CA GLY A 153 16.29 3.26 -17.50
C GLY A 153 17.28 4.40 -17.25
N VAL A 154 17.12 5.05 -16.12
CA VAL A 154 17.94 6.20 -15.69
C VAL A 154 18.65 5.90 -14.38
N LYS A 155 19.82 6.49 -14.20
CA LYS A 155 20.57 6.38 -12.95
C LYS A 155 20.01 7.37 -11.94
N LEU A 156 19.52 6.84 -10.81
CA LEU A 156 19.15 7.59 -9.61
C LEU A 156 20.23 7.46 -8.54
N GLU A 157 20.08 8.16 -7.44
CA GLU A 157 21.01 8.08 -6.29
C GLU A 157 21.12 6.67 -5.71
N ASP A 158 20.01 5.93 -5.71
CA ASP A 158 19.87 4.59 -5.17
C ASP A 158 20.03 3.45 -6.21
N GLY A 159 20.35 3.80 -7.48
CA GLY A 159 20.63 2.81 -8.52
C GLY A 159 20.01 3.11 -9.89
N MET A 160 20.06 2.10 -10.75
CA MET A 160 19.42 2.16 -12.08
C MET A 160 17.95 1.79 -11.99
N THR A 161 17.09 2.63 -12.61
CA THR A 161 15.68 2.26 -12.75
C THR A 161 15.52 1.10 -13.73
N ALA A 162 14.43 0.35 -13.60
CA ALA A 162 14.01 -0.58 -14.64
C ALA A 162 13.62 0.19 -15.92
N PRO A 163 13.70 -0.45 -17.10
CA PRO A 163 13.10 0.06 -18.31
C PRO A 163 11.62 0.39 -18.13
N ALA A 164 11.14 1.46 -18.75
CA ALA A 164 9.74 1.87 -18.68
C ALA A 164 9.12 2.00 -20.08
N PHE A 165 7.81 1.81 -20.18
CA PHE A 165 7.09 2.18 -21.39
C PHE A 165 6.73 3.66 -21.29
N VAL A 166 7.23 4.46 -22.25
CA VAL A 166 6.97 5.90 -22.29
C VAL A 166 6.34 6.27 -23.62
N ASN A 167 5.21 6.95 -23.55
CA ASN A 167 4.47 7.39 -24.72
C ASN A 167 4.14 8.88 -24.60
N LEU A 168 4.67 9.68 -25.52
CA LEU A 168 4.35 11.11 -25.59
C LEU A 168 2.89 11.29 -25.96
N ILE A 169 2.17 12.11 -25.17
CA ILE A 169 0.78 12.44 -25.42
C ILE A 169 0.72 13.77 -26.21
N ALA A 170 1.35 14.82 -25.68
CA ALA A 170 1.30 16.14 -26.28
C ALA A 170 2.43 17.04 -25.81
N TYR A 171 2.80 17.99 -26.66
CA TYR A 171 3.49 19.23 -26.30
C TYR A 171 2.48 20.37 -26.22
N ASP A 172 2.35 20.99 -25.08
CA ASP A 172 1.52 22.18 -24.88
C ASP A 172 2.46 23.40 -24.95
N HIS A 173 2.62 23.94 -26.15
CA HIS A 173 3.51 25.09 -26.40
C HIS A 173 3.00 26.39 -25.76
N GLU A 174 1.68 26.56 -25.60
CA GLU A 174 1.09 27.74 -24.96
C GLU A 174 1.41 27.78 -23.45
N LYS A 175 1.30 26.65 -22.80
CA LYS A 175 1.58 26.50 -21.36
C LYS A 175 3.01 26.05 -21.06
N ASN A 176 3.82 25.85 -22.11
CA ASN A 176 5.17 25.33 -22.02
C ASN A 176 5.28 24.07 -21.15
N ASN A 177 4.53 23.04 -21.53
CA ASN A 177 4.50 21.76 -20.81
C ASN A 177 4.64 20.58 -21.78
N THR A 178 5.16 19.48 -21.25
CA THR A 178 5.14 18.16 -21.92
C THR A 178 4.24 17.22 -21.12
N LEU A 179 3.36 16.51 -21.82
CA LEU A 179 2.47 15.50 -21.27
C LEU A 179 2.81 14.14 -21.86
N PHE A 180 3.08 13.13 -21.03
CA PHE A 180 3.36 11.78 -21.47
C PHE A 180 2.85 10.72 -20.49
N ASN A 181 2.61 9.52 -20.99
CA ASN A 181 2.37 8.35 -20.15
C ASN A 181 3.68 7.65 -19.84
N ILE A 182 3.83 7.21 -18.60
CA ILE A 182 4.89 6.29 -18.20
C ILE A 182 4.26 5.07 -17.52
N THR A 183 4.59 3.90 -18.01
CA THR A 183 4.19 2.62 -17.39
C THR A 183 5.42 1.96 -16.80
N ILE A 184 5.35 1.71 -15.51
CA ILE A 184 6.43 1.11 -14.72
C ILE A 184 5.90 -0.05 -13.90
N HIS A 185 6.80 -0.97 -13.56
CA HIS A 185 6.59 -1.94 -12.48
C HIS A 185 7.69 -1.77 -11.43
N VAL A 186 7.36 -2.01 -10.18
CA VAL A 186 8.32 -1.86 -9.10
C VAL A 186 9.29 -3.05 -9.13
N ARG A 187 10.58 -2.78 -9.27
CA ARG A 187 11.64 -3.74 -8.97
C ARG A 187 12.26 -3.35 -7.64
N GLY A 188 12.19 -4.25 -6.66
CA GLY A 188 12.86 -4.25 -5.35
C GLY A 188 13.32 -2.89 -4.79
N ASN A 189 13.29 -2.75 -3.49
CA ASN A 189 13.83 -1.61 -2.73
C ASN A 189 13.47 -0.20 -3.24
N GLN A 190 12.24 0.16 -3.07
CA GLN A 190 11.84 1.55 -2.96
C GLN A 190 11.08 1.75 -1.66
#